data_0d5aaaebe5961fdc85555cc24f7ca3d2
#
_entry.id   0d5aaaebe5961fdc85555cc24f7ca3d2
#
_cell.length_a   1.000
_cell.length_b   1.000
_cell.length_c   1.000
_cell.angle_alpha   90.00
_cell.angle_beta   90.00
_cell.angle_gamma   90.00
#
_symmetry.space_group_name_H-M   'P 1'
#
loop_
_entity.id
_entity.type
_entity.pdbx_description
1 polymer ?
#
loop_
_entity_poly.entity_id
_entity_poly.type
_entity_poly.pdbx_seq_one_letter_code
_entity_poly.pdbx_strand_id
1 'polypeptide(L)'
;MATSARIDDLKGAAQSFAHLAQGHRPEGHNPIYGRLHNDTVAAFEEAMMSVEGGDDAVAFGSGMAAMTALLFAATQHGDHVVALRPLYGGSDHLLSDGLTGLKVKWVEAHEVAAAVNEDTALVLAETPANPTLDLVDIQSLAMAAGDVPVVIDNTFATPVLQNPLELGATMVLHSATKYIGGHGDVIGGVVVGDEEWMKQVRQIRIGTGGLLHPMAAYLLRRGLGTLPVRMEAAQTTARRLAIRLVEHEAVERVHFPEFPACDPKGLVGTQMRGPGAMVAIDVGDADKASQVMESVQLMTPAVSLGSTDTLIQHPALLTHQLMDEEAKEDAGVSLGLLRISVGLEAVEDLWNDLDQALSAR
;
A
#
# COMPACT_ATOMS: atom_id res chain seq x y z
N MET A 1 21.35 -19.10 -6.41
CA MET A 1 19.99 -18.87 -6.96
C MET A 1 19.66 -19.91 -8.03
N ALA A 2 19.54 -21.17 -7.64
CA ALA A 2 19.13 -22.22 -8.56
C ALA A 2 17.61 -22.16 -8.77
N THR A 3 17.13 -22.34 -10.01
CA THR A 3 15.70 -22.42 -10.32
C THR A 3 15.12 -23.79 -9.97
N SER A 4 15.95 -24.80 -9.84
CA SER A 4 15.55 -26.18 -9.57
C SER A 4 16.46 -26.81 -8.51
N ALA A 5 15.89 -27.63 -7.65
CA ALA A 5 16.63 -28.44 -6.70
C ALA A 5 16.91 -29.86 -7.27
N ARG A 6 18.01 -30.47 -6.87
CA ARG A 6 18.27 -31.85 -7.17
C ARG A 6 17.28 -32.73 -6.41
N ILE A 7 16.71 -33.71 -7.10
CA ILE A 7 15.78 -34.69 -6.53
C ILE A 7 16.59 -35.99 -6.25
N ASP A 8 16.80 -36.29 -4.98
CA ASP A 8 17.45 -37.52 -4.54
C ASP A 8 16.45 -38.61 -4.12
N ASP A 9 15.19 -38.16 -3.75
CA ASP A 9 14.06 -39.04 -3.45
C ASP A 9 12.82 -38.58 -4.25
N LEU A 10 12.48 -39.35 -5.28
CA LEU A 10 11.36 -39.04 -6.18
C LEU A 10 10.00 -39.07 -5.47
N LYS A 11 9.80 -39.96 -4.49
CA LYS A 11 8.52 -40.09 -3.77
C LYS A 11 8.31 -38.90 -2.84
N GLY A 12 9.33 -38.53 -2.07
CA GLY A 12 9.29 -37.36 -1.22
C GLY A 12 9.17 -36.07 -2.03
N ALA A 13 9.85 -35.97 -3.18
CA ALA A 13 9.71 -34.83 -4.08
C ALA A 13 8.30 -34.71 -4.65
N ALA A 14 7.64 -35.80 -5.03
CA ALA A 14 6.28 -35.78 -5.53
C ALA A 14 5.28 -35.32 -4.46
N GLN A 15 5.45 -35.73 -3.22
CA GLN A 15 4.64 -35.26 -2.09
C GLN A 15 4.85 -33.75 -1.83
N SER A 16 6.10 -33.31 -1.77
CA SER A 16 6.44 -31.88 -1.61
C SER A 16 5.88 -31.04 -2.76
N PHE A 17 5.99 -31.52 -4.00
CA PHE A 17 5.43 -30.81 -5.16
C PHE A 17 3.90 -30.63 -5.04
N ALA A 18 3.18 -31.70 -4.69
CA ALA A 18 1.73 -31.65 -4.52
C ALA A 18 1.30 -30.69 -3.39
N HIS A 19 2.01 -30.72 -2.26
CA HIS A 19 1.78 -29.87 -1.09
C HIS A 19 1.99 -28.39 -1.44
N LEU A 20 3.13 -28.04 -2.04
CA LEU A 20 3.46 -26.67 -2.45
C LEU A 20 2.50 -26.17 -3.55
N ALA A 21 2.15 -27.01 -4.53
CA ALA A 21 1.23 -26.65 -5.60
C ALA A 21 -0.19 -26.32 -5.09
N GLN A 22 -0.57 -26.90 -3.96
CA GLN A 22 -1.82 -26.58 -3.24
C GLN A 22 -1.74 -25.27 -2.41
N GLY A 23 -0.64 -24.54 -2.48
CA GLY A 23 -0.47 -23.27 -1.79
C GLY A 23 -0.04 -23.37 -0.33
N HIS A 24 0.28 -24.57 0.16
CA HIS A 24 0.83 -24.75 1.49
C HIS A 24 2.27 -24.24 1.60
N ARG A 25 2.69 -23.90 2.79
CA ARG A 25 4.10 -23.64 3.10
C ARG A 25 4.90 -24.94 3.05
N PRO A 26 6.21 -24.89 2.76
CA PRO A 26 7.02 -26.11 2.73
C PRO A 26 7.10 -26.76 4.12
N GLU A 27 6.91 -28.06 4.16
CA GLU A 27 7.23 -28.91 5.32
C GLU A 27 8.66 -29.44 5.14
N GLY A 28 9.61 -28.85 5.87
CA GLY A 28 11.04 -29.18 5.75
C GLY A 28 11.73 -28.56 4.53
N HIS A 29 13.02 -28.92 4.32
CA HIS A 29 13.86 -28.36 3.28
C HIS A 29 13.86 -29.23 2.02
N ASN A 30 12.76 -29.23 1.24
CA ASN A 30 12.73 -29.83 -0.09
C ASN A 30 12.25 -28.83 -1.14
N PRO A 31 13.05 -27.81 -1.48
CA PRO A 31 12.73 -26.94 -2.61
C PRO A 31 12.80 -27.78 -3.89
N ILE A 32 11.71 -27.86 -4.62
CA ILE A 32 11.62 -28.59 -5.89
C ILE A 32 11.93 -27.65 -7.05
N TYR A 33 11.27 -26.51 -7.04
CA TYR A 33 11.30 -25.54 -8.14
C TYR A 33 11.02 -24.13 -7.61
N GLY A 34 11.85 -23.16 -8.04
CA GLY A 34 11.84 -21.79 -7.50
C GLY A 34 10.53 -21.02 -7.65
N ARG A 35 9.64 -21.43 -8.58
CA ARG A 35 8.29 -20.85 -8.69
C ARG A 35 7.36 -21.30 -7.56
N LEU A 36 7.56 -22.50 -7.04
CA LEU A 36 6.75 -23.03 -5.94
C LEU A 36 7.23 -22.48 -4.60
N HIS A 37 8.54 -22.46 -4.38
CA HIS A 37 9.16 -21.99 -3.14
C HIS A 37 10.58 -21.49 -3.38
N ASN A 38 10.97 -20.45 -2.63
CA ASN A 38 12.35 -19.95 -2.57
C ASN A 38 12.65 -19.44 -1.16
N ASP A 39 13.69 -19.95 -0.53
CA ASP A 39 14.04 -19.64 0.86
C ASP A 39 14.31 -18.16 1.12
N THR A 40 14.88 -17.44 0.14
CA THR A 40 15.14 -15.98 0.29
C THR A 40 13.82 -15.18 0.27
N VAL A 41 12.86 -15.61 -0.56
CA VAL A 41 11.51 -15.02 -0.59
C VAL A 41 10.77 -15.35 0.71
N ALA A 42 10.84 -16.61 1.16
CA ALA A 42 10.23 -17.04 2.42
C ALA A 42 10.77 -16.27 3.62
N ALA A 43 12.06 -15.98 3.68
CA ALA A 43 12.65 -15.16 4.75
C ALA A 43 12.12 -13.70 4.78
N PHE A 44 11.72 -13.15 3.63
CA PHE A 44 11.03 -11.86 3.58
C PHE A 44 9.57 -12.01 4.02
N GLU A 45 8.87 -13.05 3.56
CA GLU A 45 7.49 -13.37 3.97
C GLU A 45 7.39 -13.55 5.49
N GLU A 46 8.31 -14.32 6.10
CA GLU A 46 8.39 -14.53 7.56
C GLU A 46 8.62 -13.23 8.34
N ALA A 47 9.46 -12.34 7.79
CA ALA A 47 9.70 -11.05 8.43
C ALA A 47 8.45 -10.16 8.38
N MET A 48 7.73 -10.13 7.25
CA MET A 48 6.48 -9.38 7.12
C MET A 48 5.38 -9.94 8.02
N MET A 49 5.23 -11.27 8.06
CA MET A 49 4.32 -11.96 8.97
C MET A 49 4.57 -11.53 10.43
N SER A 50 5.84 -11.50 10.86
CA SER A 50 6.22 -11.14 12.23
C SER A 50 5.93 -9.68 12.58
N VAL A 51 6.11 -8.72 11.65
CA VAL A 51 5.91 -7.28 11.95
C VAL A 51 4.47 -6.83 11.78
N GLU A 52 3.65 -7.53 10.97
CA GLU A 52 2.22 -7.27 10.84
C GLU A 52 1.37 -8.08 11.83
N GLY A 53 1.93 -9.15 12.42
CA GLY A 53 1.21 -9.99 13.38
C GLY A 53 0.25 -10.98 12.73
N GLY A 54 0.50 -11.39 11.47
CA GLY A 54 -0.31 -12.40 10.78
C GLY A 54 0.24 -13.82 10.94
N ASP A 55 -0.58 -14.81 10.57
CA ASP A 55 -0.21 -16.23 10.64
C ASP A 55 0.63 -16.66 9.44
N ASP A 56 0.47 -15.99 8.28
CA ASP A 56 1.20 -16.28 7.06
C ASP A 56 1.31 -15.02 6.17
N ALA A 57 2.22 -15.07 5.18
CA ALA A 57 2.44 -14.00 4.21
C ALA A 57 2.77 -14.55 2.83
N VAL A 58 2.43 -13.80 1.77
CA VAL A 58 2.72 -14.15 0.37
C VAL A 58 3.28 -12.94 -0.34
N ALA A 59 4.50 -13.05 -0.86
CA ALA A 59 5.20 -11.99 -1.57
C ALA A 59 5.09 -12.11 -3.10
N PHE A 60 5.06 -10.96 -3.76
CA PHE A 60 4.80 -10.79 -5.19
C PHE A 60 5.79 -9.83 -5.85
N GLY A 61 5.89 -9.90 -7.17
CA GLY A 61 6.75 -9.02 -7.96
C GLY A 61 6.35 -7.54 -7.96
N SER A 62 5.13 -7.20 -7.49
CA SER A 62 4.66 -5.81 -7.30
C SER A 62 3.45 -5.77 -6.36
N GLY A 63 3.11 -4.58 -5.84
CA GLY A 63 1.86 -4.37 -5.10
C GLY A 63 0.62 -4.69 -5.93
N MET A 64 0.61 -4.33 -7.21
CA MET A 64 -0.50 -4.67 -8.11
C MET A 64 -0.63 -6.17 -8.36
N ALA A 65 0.47 -6.92 -8.43
CA ALA A 65 0.42 -8.37 -8.52
C ALA A 65 -0.14 -9.01 -7.23
N ALA A 66 0.16 -8.43 -6.07
CA ALA A 66 -0.41 -8.83 -4.79
C ALA A 66 -1.91 -8.55 -4.73
N MET A 67 -2.35 -7.33 -5.10
CA MET A 67 -3.76 -6.94 -5.18
C MET A 67 -4.53 -7.84 -6.14
N THR A 68 -4.02 -8.05 -7.35
CA THR A 68 -4.65 -8.91 -8.36
C THR A 68 -4.81 -10.34 -7.87
N ALA A 69 -3.78 -10.91 -7.23
CA ALA A 69 -3.85 -12.28 -6.70
C ALA A 69 -4.86 -12.39 -5.56
N LEU A 70 -4.95 -11.38 -4.70
CA LEU A 70 -5.94 -11.29 -3.63
C LEU A 70 -7.36 -11.24 -4.20
N LEU A 71 -7.61 -10.38 -5.20
CA LEU A 71 -8.92 -10.27 -5.84
C LEU A 71 -9.30 -11.58 -6.57
N PHE A 72 -8.36 -12.25 -7.24
CA PHE A 72 -8.63 -13.58 -7.81
C PHE A 72 -8.92 -14.64 -6.74
N ALA A 73 -8.27 -14.61 -5.59
CA ALA A 73 -8.62 -15.49 -4.48
C ALA A 73 -10.03 -15.19 -3.99
N ALA A 74 -10.41 -13.91 -3.89
CA ALA A 74 -11.73 -13.46 -3.47
C ALA A 74 -12.87 -13.98 -4.38
N THR A 75 -12.63 -14.20 -5.69
CA THR A 75 -13.65 -14.74 -6.61
C THR A 75 -14.17 -16.13 -6.21
N GLN A 76 -13.48 -16.83 -5.31
CA GLN A 76 -13.92 -18.11 -4.79
C GLN A 76 -14.98 -17.97 -3.67
N HIS A 77 -15.15 -16.75 -3.15
CA HIS A 77 -16.03 -16.44 -2.03
C HIS A 77 -17.28 -15.62 -2.41
N GLY A 78 -17.27 -15.01 -3.60
CA GLY A 78 -18.36 -14.20 -4.12
C GLY A 78 -17.96 -13.46 -5.41
N ASP A 79 -18.89 -12.70 -5.96
CA ASP A 79 -18.66 -11.92 -7.18
C ASP A 79 -18.71 -10.38 -6.93
N HIS A 80 -18.85 -9.96 -5.67
CA HIS A 80 -19.06 -8.59 -5.27
C HIS A 80 -17.97 -8.12 -4.30
N VAL A 81 -17.42 -6.93 -4.54
CA VAL A 81 -16.47 -6.24 -3.66
C VAL A 81 -17.07 -4.93 -3.22
N VAL A 82 -17.07 -4.67 -1.92
CA VAL A 82 -17.34 -3.35 -1.36
C VAL A 82 -16.02 -2.62 -1.18
N ALA A 83 -15.85 -1.47 -1.81
CA ALA A 83 -14.59 -0.73 -1.76
C ALA A 83 -14.82 0.74 -1.36
N LEU A 84 -13.90 1.29 -0.60
CA LEU A 84 -13.90 2.68 -0.18
C LEU A 84 -12.97 3.49 -1.08
N ARG A 85 -13.40 4.68 -1.51
CA ARG A 85 -12.53 5.69 -2.13
C ARG A 85 -12.08 6.71 -1.08
N PRO A 86 -10.88 7.33 -1.27
CA PRO A 86 -9.94 7.08 -2.35
C PRO A 86 -9.09 5.83 -2.13
N LEU A 87 -8.64 5.23 -3.24
CA LEU A 87 -7.64 4.16 -3.30
C LEU A 87 -6.51 4.58 -4.24
N TYR A 88 -5.40 3.86 -4.20
CA TYR A 88 -4.39 3.99 -5.26
C TYR A 88 -5.03 3.86 -6.64
N GLY A 89 -4.78 4.80 -7.57
CA GLY A 89 -5.43 4.85 -8.87
C GLY A 89 -5.33 3.57 -9.70
N GLY A 90 -4.25 2.79 -9.53
CA GLY A 90 -4.14 1.47 -10.16
C GLY A 90 -5.09 0.43 -9.55
N SER A 91 -5.37 0.50 -8.26
CA SER A 91 -6.33 -0.40 -7.58
C SER A 91 -7.76 -0.04 -7.95
N ASP A 92 -8.09 1.27 -7.99
CA ASP A 92 -9.38 1.77 -8.44
C ASP A 92 -9.67 1.32 -9.89
N HIS A 93 -8.72 1.54 -10.80
CA HIS A 93 -8.82 1.14 -12.19
C HIS A 93 -9.00 -0.38 -12.36
N LEU A 94 -8.20 -1.20 -11.63
CA LEU A 94 -8.31 -2.67 -11.66
C LEU A 94 -9.71 -3.16 -11.27
N LEU A 95 -10.32 -2.52 -10.25
CA LEU A 95 -11.67 -2.84 -9.79
C LEU A 95 -12.73 -2.34 -10.77
N SER A 96 -12.61 -1.10 -11.25
CA SER A 96 -13.60 -0.45 -12.13
C SER A 96 -13.67 -1.10 -13.52
N ASP A 97 -12.54 -1.54 -14.08
CA ASP A 97 -12.47 -2.23 -15.37
C ASP A 97 -13.05 -3.65 -15.36
N GLY A 98 -13.32 -4.20 -14.17
CA GLY A 98 -13.87 -5.54 -14.04
C GLY A 98 -12.93 -6.66 -14.54
N LEU A 99 -11.62 -6.41 -14.61
CA LEU A 99 -10.62 -7.35 -15.13
C LEU A 99 -10.61 -8.69 -14.37
N THR A 100 -10.97 -8.68 -13.09
CA THR A 100 -11.07 -9.88 -12.24
C THR A 100 -12.42 -10.59 -12.35
N GLY A 101 -13.41 -9.96 -13.00
CA GLY A 101 -14.81 -10.44 -13.04
C GLY A 101 -15.63 -10.08 -11.80
N LEU A 102 -15.02 -9.46 -10.79
CA LEU A 102 -15.71 -8.98 -9.61
C LEU A 102 -16.47 -7.69 -9.91
N LYS A 103 -17.66 -7.56 -9.36
CA LYS A 103 -18.45 -6.32 -9.38
C LYS A 103 -18.03 -5.47 -8.18
N VAL A 104 -17.70 -4.21 -8.39
CA VAL A 104 -17.37 -3.30 -7.31
C VAL A 104 -18.57 -2.42 -6.95
N LYS A 105 -18.78 -2.22 -5.65
CA LYS A 105 -19.67 -1.21 -5.10
C LYS A 105 -18.84 -0.22 -4.30
N TRP A 106 -18.72 0.99 -4.82
CA TRP A 106 -18.06 2.09 -4.15
C TRP A 106 -18.97 2.68 -3.08
N VAL A 107 -18.44 2.89 -1.88
CA VAL A 107 -19.21 3.36 -0.72
C VAL A 107 -18.34 4.20 0.22
N GLU A 108 -19.01 5.02 1.03
CA GLU A 108 -18.39 5.62 2.21
C GLU A 108 -18.31 4.61 3.37
N ALA A 109 -17.38 4.82 4.31
CA ALA A 109 -17.18 3.89 5.42
C ALA A 109 -18.45 3.63 6.26
N HIS A 110 -19.33 4.62 6.39
CA HIS A 110 -20.58 4.48 7.14
C HIS A 110 -21.66 3.68 6.41
N GLU A 111 -21.52 3.45 5.11
CA GLU A 111 -22.47 2.72 4.27
C GLU A 111 -22.13 1.22 4.15
N VAL A 112 -20.95 0.78 4.62
CA VAL A 112 -20.46 -0.59 4.44
C VAL A 112 -21.45 -1.62 4.96
N ALA A 113 -22.02 -1.44 6.15
CA ALA A 113 -22.99 -2.38 6.73
C ALA A 113 -24.26 -2.55 5.87
N ALA A 114 -24.65 -1.53 5.10
CA ALA A 114 -25.79 -1.62 4.18
C ALA A 114 -25.38 -2.11 2.77
N ALA A 115 -24.10 -2.10 2.47
CA ALA A 115 -23.56 -2.48 1.17
C ALA A 115 -23.20 -3.96 1.09
N VAL A 116 -22.75 -4.57 2.19
CA VAL A 116 -22.40 -5.99 2.27
C VAL A 116 -23.65 -6.87 2.14
N ASN A 117 -23.50 -8.00 1.45
CA ASN A 117 -24.55 -9.01 1.27
C ASN A 117 -23.92 -10.42 1.13
N GLU A 118 -24.72 -11.45 0.88
CA GLU A 118 -24.28 -12.85 0.78
C GLU A 118 -23.30 -13.12 -0.38
N ASP A 119 -23.27 -12.27 -1.42
CA ASP A 119 -22.36 -12.37 -2.56
C ASP A 119 -21.10 -11.54 -2.35
N THR A 120 -20.96 -10.83 -1.23
CA THR A 120 -19.79 -9.97 -0.97
C THR A 120 -18.58 -10.81 -0.60
N ALA A 121 -17.58 -10.82 -1.48
CA ALA A 121 -16.34 -11.58 -1.31
C ALA A 121 -15.37 -10.91 -0.32
N LEU A 122 -15.29 -9.56 -0.33
CA LEU A 122 -14.46 -8.79 0.59
C LEU A 122 -14.86 -7.30 0.64
N VAL A 123 -14.39 -6.63 1.69
CA VAL A 123 -14.37 -5.16 1.82
C VAL A 123 -12.93 -4.68 1.68
N LEU A 124 -12.68 -3.65 0.87
CA LEU A 124 -11.35 -3.10 0.61
C LEU A 124 -11.27 -1.62 0.97
N ALA A 125 -10.24 -1.25 1.72
CA ALA A 125 -9.91 0.15 2.05
C ALA A 125 -8.41 0.39 2.05
N GLU A 126 -8.01 1.65 1.85
CA GLU A 126 -6.64 2.14 2.00
C GLU A 126 -6.62 3.22 3.09
N THR A 127 -5.71 3.08 4.07
CA THR A 127 -5.61 4.07 5.16
C THR A 127 -4.19 4.15 5.73
N PRO A 128 -3.57 5.37 5.71
CA PRO A 128 -4.05 6.62 5.10
C PRO A 128 -4.29 6.50 3.61
N ALA A 129 -5.36 7.11 3.11
CA ALA A 129 -5.80 7.00 1.74
C ALA A 129 -4.94 7.84 0.76
N ASN A 130 -4.72 7.34 -0.44
CA ASN A 130 -3.95 8.02 -1.47
C ASN A 130 -4.87 8.71 -2.49
N PRO A 131 -4.78 10.02 -2.72
CA PRO A 131 -3.68 10.91 -2.29
C PRO A 131 -4.02 11.84 -1.12
N THR A 132 -5.26 11.85 -0.61
CA THR A 132 -5.80 12.84 0.32
C THR A 132 -5.41 12.62 1.77
N LEU A 133 -4.84 11.47 2.10
CA LEU A 133 -4.34 11.06 3.43
C LEU A 133 -5.43 10.93 4.51
N ASP A 134 -6.69 10.81 4.10
CA ASP A 134 -7.81 10.58 5.00
C ASP A 134 -7.67 9.24 5.72
N LEU A 135 -8.07 9.20 6.99
CA LEU A 135 -7.99 8.00 7.80
C LEU A 135 -9.34 7.27 7.87
N VAL A 136 -9.30 5.97 7.67
CA VAL A 136 -10.43 5.07 7.91
C VAL A 136 -10.26 4.39 9.26
N ASP A 137 -11.30 4.39 10.09
CA ASP A 137 -11.37 3.66 11.35
C ASP A 137 -11.55 2.15 11.05
N ILE A 138 -10.43 1.42 11.14
CA ILE A 138 -10.36 0.00 10.78
C ILE A 138 -11.27 -0.85 11.66
N GLN A 139 -11.30 -0.58 12.96
CA GLN A 139 -12.13 -1.35 13.87
C GLN A 139 -13.63 -1.16 13.58
N SER A 140 -14.04 0.08 13.33
CA SER A 140 -15.43 0.37 12.91
C SER A 140 -15.76 -0.28 11.56
N LEU A 141 -14.81 -0.26 10.62
CA LEU A 141 -14.97 -0.90 9.30
C LEU A 141 -15.14 -2.42 9.43
N ALA A 142 -14.29 -3.08 10.23
CA ALA A 142 -14.37 -4.51 10.48
C ALA A 142 -15.71 -4.89 11.14
N MET A 143 -16.16 -4.12 12.14
CA MET A 143 -17.49 -4.33 12.74
C MET A 143 -18.62 -4.14 11.73
N ALA A 144 -18.54 -3.16 10.84
CA ALA A 144 -19.55 -2.92 9.81
C ALA A 144 -19.58 -4.01 8.73
N ALA A 145 -18.44 -4.61 8.42
CA ALA A 145 -18.31 -5.71 7.46
C ALA A 145 -18.87 -7.05 8.02
N GLY A 146 -18.96 -7.21 9.35
CA GLY A 146 -19.41 -8.45 9.98
C GLY A 146 -18.49 -9.62 9.66
N ASP A 147 -19.03 -10.69 9.07
CA ASP A 147 -18.25 -11.89 8.69
C ASP A 147 -17.54 -11.75 7.34
N VAL A 148 -17.76 -10.64 6.61
CA VAL A 148 -17.11 -10.40 5.33
C VAL A 148 -15.65 -9.99 5.56
N PRO A 149 -14.67 -10.62 4.88
CA PRO A 149 -13.26 -10.32 5.04
C PRO A 149 -12.93 -8.86 4.71
N VAL A 150 -12.12 -8.22 5.56
CA VAL A 150 -11.66 -6.85 5.38
C VAL A 150 -10.18 -6.84 4.99
N VAL A 151 -9.87 -6.17 3.88
CA VAL A 151 -8.51 -5.97 3.38
C VAL A 151 -8.14 -4.50 3.55
N ILE A 152 -6.99 -4.26 4.16
CA ILE A 152 -6.43 -2.91 4.31
C ILE A 152 -5.13 -2.80 3.51
N ASP A 153 -5.09 -1.87 2.55
CA ASP A 153 -3.81 -1.42 2.00
C ASP A 153 -3.12 -0.49 3.02
N ASN A 154 -2.09 -1.01 3.66
CA ASN A 154 -1.34 -0.36 4.74
C ASN A 154 0.00 0.24 4.24
N THR A 155 0.12 0.46 2.93
CA THR A 155 1.38 0.89 2.29
C THR A 155 1.91 2.19 2.87
N PHE A 156 1.06 3.18 3.16
CA PHE A 156 1.48 4.49 3.66
C PHE A 156 1.86 4.49 5.14
N ALA A 157 1.10 3.77 5.97
CA ALA A 157 1.37 3.69 7.40
C ALA A 157 2.54 2.75 7.73
N THR A 158 2.69 1.65 7.00
CA THR A 158 3.63 0.56 7.29
C THR A 158 3.35 -0.13 8.65
N PRO A 159 3.92 -1.31 8.93
CA PRO A 159 3.74 -1.95 10.23
C PRO A 159 4.38 -1.18 11.40
N VAL A 160 5.20 -0.16 11.10
CA VAL A 160 5.75 0.72 12.15
C VAL A 160 4.68 1.60 12.77
N LEU A 161 3.74 2.10 11.96
CA LEU A 161 2.72 3.03 12.44
C LEU A 161 1.36 2.39 12.67
N GLN A 162 1.02 1.32 11.95
CA GLN A 162 -0.31 0.70 12.02
C GLN A 162 -0.24 -0.80 11.77
N ASN A 163 -0.98 -1.58 12.57
CA ASN A 163 -1.14 -3.03 12.41
C ASN A 163 -2.63 -3.36 12.23
N PRO A 164 -3.15 -3.38 11.01
CA PRO A 164 -4.58 -3.56 10.75
C PRO A 164 -5.17 -4.87 11.25
N LEU A 165 -4.38 -5.96 11.29
CA LEU A 165 -4.84 -7.25 11.80
C LEU A 165 -5.24 -7.19 13.28
N GLU A 166 -4.51 -6.42 14.11
CA GLU A 166 -4.84 -6.18 15.51
C GLU A 166 -6.15 -5.40 15.69
N LEU A 167 -6.62 -4.73 14.63
CA LEU A 167 -7.82 -3.91 14.61
C LEU A 167 -9.02 -4.60 13.96
N GLY A 168 -8.87 -5.89 13.60
CA GLY A 168 -9.94 -6.70 13.05
C GLY A 168 -9.95 -6.82 11.53
N ALA A 169 -8.97 -6.28 10.81
CA ALA A 169 -8.78 -6.60 9.40
C ALA A 169 -8.43 -8.09 9.24
N THR A 170 -8.88 -8.70 8.14
CA THR A 170 -8.59 -10.10 7.80
C THR A 170 -7.25 -10.23 7.09
N MET A 171 -6.95 -9.27 6.24
CA MET A 171 -5.72 -9.25 5.44
C MET A 171 -5.17 -7.83 5.34
N VAL A 172 -3.83 -7.75 5.24
CA VAL A 172 -3.09 -6.52 5.01
C VAL A 172 -2.30 -6.64 3.72
N LEU A 173 -2.41 -5.63 2.87
CA LEU A 173 -1.64 -5.52 1.64
C LEU A 173 -0.61 -4.41 1.76
N HIS A 174 0.57 -4.63 1.19
CA HIS A 174 1.57 -3.58 0.98
C HIS A 174 2.13 -3.60 -0.43
N SER A 175 2.28 -2.43 -1.01
CA SER A 175 3.31 -2.22 -2.01
C SER A 175 4.66 -2.13 -1.30
N ALA A 176 5.37 -3.25 -1.20
CA ALA A 176 6.69 -3.30 -0.56
C ALA A 176 7.75 -2.46 -1.30
N THR A 177 7.48 -2.07 -2.54
CA THR A 177 8.19 -1.10 -3.36
C THR A 177 8.48 0.21 -2.60
N LYS A 178 7.56 0.60 -1.70
CA LYS A 178 7.52 1.90 -1.03
C LYS A 178 8.41 1.89 0.22
N TYR A 179 7.91 2.32 1.35
CA TYR A 179 8.66 2.42 2.61
C TYR A 179 9.35 1.14 3.05
N ILE A 180 8.81 -0.05 2.76
CA ILE A 180 9.43 -1.34 3.12
C ILE A 180 10.79 -1.49 2.41
N GLY A 181 10.84 -1.31 1.09
CA GLY A 181 12.10 -1.23 0.33
C GLY A 181 12.91 0.00 0.73
N GLY A 182 12.28 1.15 0.65
CA GLY A 182 12.72 2.42 1.21
C GLY A 182 13.89 3.12 0.53
N HIS A 183 14.37 2.60 -0.61
CA HIS A 183 15.56 3.14 -1.29
C HIS A 183 15.33 3.40 -2.79
N GLY A 184 14.09 3.24 -3.29
CA GLY A 184 13.76 3.47 -4.70
C GLY A 184 14.39 2.47 -5.69
N ASP A 185 14.92 1.34 -5.21
CA ASP A 185 15.75 0.39 -5.97
C ASP A 185 15.12 -1.00 -6.13
N VAL A 186 13.89 -1.19 -5.66
CA VAL A 186 13.21 -2.49 -5.69
C VAL A 186 11.70 -2.35 -5.89
N ILE A 187 11.13 -3.26 -6.65
CA ILE A 187 9.68 -3.40 -6.81
C ILE A 187 9.25 -4.72 -6.16
N GLY A 188 8.16 -4.67 -5.37
CA GLY A 188 7.58 -5.85 -4.73
C GLY A 188 6.24 -5.55 -4.08
N GLY A 189 5.50 -6.59 -3.76
CA GLY A 189 4.25 -6.54 -3.01
C GLY A 189 4.18 -7.68 -1.99
N VAL A 190 3.34 -7.55 -1.00
CA VAL A 190 3.10 -8.61 -0.02
C VAL A 190 1.67 -8.51 0.52
N VAL A 191 1.05 -9.67 0.74
CA VAL A 191 -0.19 -9.82 1.51
C VAL A 191 0.14 -10.60 2.76
N VAL A 192 -0.41 -10.18 3.89
CA VAL A 192 -0.28 -10.84 5.19
C VAL A 192 -1.69 -11.09 5.74
N GLY A 193 -1.95 -12.26 6.32
CA GLY A 193 -3.25 -12.61 6.87
C GLY A 193 -3.24 -13.97 7.55
N ASP A 194 -4.42 -14.59 7.66
CA ASP A 194 -4.54 -15.95 8.15
C ASP A 194 -4.03 -16.99 7.13
N GLU A 195 -3.77 -18.20 7.61
CA GLU A 195 -3.21 -19.28 6.80
C GLU A 195 -4.14 -19.70 5.65
N GLU A 196 -5.45 -19.68 5.86
CA GLU A 196 -6.43 -20.15 4.87
C GLU A 196 -6.47 -19.20 3.66
N TRP A 197 -6.56 -17.88 3.88
CA TRP A 197 -6.49 -16.89 2.82
C TRP A 197 -5.13 -16.89 2.13
N MET A 198 -4.05 -16.96 2.90
CA MET A 198 -2.70 -16.95 2.33
C MET A 198 -2.41 -18.18 1.48
N LYS A 199 -2.98 -19.32 1.81
CA LYS A 199 -2.94 -20.52 0.97
C LYS A 199 -3.57 -20.28 -0.40
N GLN A 200 -4.77 -19.69 -0.45
CA GLN A 200 -5.47 -19.38 -1.70
C GLN A 200 -4.68 -18.33 -2.52
N VAL A 201 -4.24 -17.26 -1.90
CA VAL A 201 -3.42 -16.21 -2.52
C VAL A 201 -2.12 -16.78 -3.08
N ARG A 202 -1.48 -17.73 -2.37
CA ARG A 202 -0.26 -18.43 -2.82
C ARG A 202 -0.54 -19.34 -4.02
N GLN A 203 -1.70 -20.02 -4.07
CA GLN A 203 -2.10 -20.80 -5.25
C GLN A 203 -2.22 -19.91 -6.50
N ILE A 204 -2.85 -18.74 -6.37
CA ILE A 204 -2.95 -17.77 -7.47
C ILE A 204 -1.55 -17.32 -7.91
N ARG A 205 -0.66 -16.96 -6.97
CA ARG A 205 0.74 -16.61 -7.28
C ARG A 205 1.45 -17.69 -8.08
N ILE A 206 1.33 -18.94 -7.64
CA ILE A 206 1.97 -20.10 -8.32
C ILE A 206 1.40 -20.28 -9.74
N GLY A 207 0.07 -20.14 -9.89
CA GLY A 207 -0.62 -20.30 -11.15
C GLY A 207 -0.33 -19.18 -12.15
N THR A 208 -0.35 -17.93 -11.69
CA THR A 208 -0.15 -16.73 -12.53
C THR A 208 1.33 -16.38 -12.74
N GLY A 209 2.23 -16.86 -11.88
CA GLY A 209 3.66 -16.55 -11.97
C GLY A 209 4.05 -15.16 -11.44
N GLY A 210 3.21 -14.48 -10.63
CA GLY A 210 3.47 -13.17 -10.03
C GLY A 210 4.55 -13.16 -8.95
N LEU A 211 5.66 -13.83 -9.19
CA LEU A 211 6.70 -14.13 -8.21
C LEU A 211 7.58 -12.94 -7.88
N LEU A 212 7.92 -12.80 -6.60
CA LEU A 212 9.00 -11.93 -6.18
C LEU A 212 10.36 -12.56 -6.54
N HIS A 213 11.24 -11.80 -7.19
CA HIS A 213 12.60 -12.26 -7.48
C HIS A 213 13.43 -12.35 -6.18
N PRO A 214 14.25 -13.39 -5.97
CA PRO A 214 15.02 -13.56 -4.72
C PRO A 214 15.92 -12.37 -4.36
N MET A 215 16.52 -11.69 -5.36
CA MET A 215 17.29 -10.47 -5.09
C MET A 215 16.40 -9.33 -4.60
N ALA A 216 15.20 -9.17 -5.15
CA ALA A 216 14.22 -8.21 -4.66
C ALA A 216 13.80 -8.55 -3.23
N ALA A 217 13.53 -9.81 -2.91
CA ALA A 217 13.24 -10.26 -1.55
C ALA A 217 14.37 -9.93 -0.56
N TYR A 218 15.63 -10.12 -0.99
CA TYR A 218 16.81 -9.74 -0.19
C TYR A 218 16.85 -8.23 0.09
N LEU A 219 16.63 -7.38 -0.94
CA LEU A 219 16.59 -5.93 -0.79
C LEU A 219 15.46 -5.47 0.11
N LEU A 220 14.25 -6.03 -0.07
CA LEU A 220 13.09 -5.73 0.77
C LEU A 220 13.33 -6.14 2.24
N ARG A 221 13.87 -7.34 2.47
CA ARG A 221 14.23 -7.82 3.82
C ARG A 221 15.28 -6.92 4.49
N ARG A 222 16.26 -6.43 3.70
CA ARG A 222 17.27 -5.48 4.16
C ARG A 222 16.65 -4.12 4.47
N GLY A 223 15.77 -3.61 3.60
CA GLY A 223 15.03 -2.36 3.79
C GLY A 223 14.16 -2.37 5.05
N LEU A 224 13.48 -3.49 5.32
CA LEU A 224 12.64 -3.67 6.49
C LEU A 224 13.45 -3.49 7.80
N GLY A 225 14.71 -3.88 7.84
CA GLY A 225 15.58 -3.71 9.02
C GLY A 225 15.88 -2.27 9.41
N THR A 226 15.67 -1.29 8.50
CA THR A 226 15.85 0.15 8.76
C THR A 226 14.54 0.92 8.72
N LEU A 227 13.42 0.26 8.50
CA LEU A 227 12.12 0.91 8.36
C LEU A 227 11.76 1.80 9.56
N PRO A 228 11.92 1.37 10.84
CA PRO A 228 11.54 2.20 11.97
C PRO A 228 12.31 3.54 12.03
N VAL A 229 13.63 3.51 11.83
CA VAL A 229 14.44 4.74 11.89
C VAL A 229 14.19 5.67 10.71
N ARG A 230 13.88 5.13 9.53
CA ARG A 230 13.51 5.95 8.36
C ARG A 230 12.14 6.59 8.54
N MET A 231 11.16 5.83 9.03
CA MET A 231 9.82 6.37 9.30
C MET A 231 9.85 7.45 10.35
N GLU A 232 10.59 7.27 11.45
CA GLU A 232 10.73 8.28 12.52
C GLU A 232 11.35 9.57 12.00
N ALA A 233 12.43 9.49 11.23
CA ALA A 233 13.08 10.66 10.66
C ALA A 233 12.17 11.39 9.65
N ALA A 234 11.59 10.64 8.70
CA ALA A 234 10.77 11.20 7.64
C ALA A 234 9.46 11.82 8.18
N GLN A 235 8.76 11.15 9.11
CA GLN A 235 7.54 11.71 9.70
C GLN A 235 7.80 12.97 10.55
N THR A 236 8.94 13.04 11.24
CA THR A 236 9.32 14.24 11.99
C THR A 236 9.51 15.43 11.05
N THR A 237 10.16 15.22 9.92
CA THR A 237 10.33 16.23 8.86
C THR A 237 8.99 16.58 8.22
N ALA A 238 8.16 15.59 7.88
CA ALA A 238 6.84 15.79 7.26
C ALA A 238 5.93 16.65 8.14
N ARG A 239 5.88 16.36 9.45
CA ARG A 239 5.10 17.17 10.41
C ARG A 239 5.53 18.62 10.43
N ARG A 240 6.83 18.90 10.43
CA ARG A 240 7.37 20.28 10.42
C ARG A 240 7.04 20.99 9.12
N LEU A 241 7.11 20.31 7.98
CA LEU A 241 6.70 20.87 6.69
C LEU A 241 5.20 21.15 6.65
N ALA A 242 4.36 20.19 7.06
CA ALA A 242 2.91 20.35 7.07
C ALA A 242 2.44 21.56 7.90
N ILE A 243 3.04 21.77 9.10
CA ILE A 243 2.72 22.92 9.95
C ILE A 243 3.06 24.25 9.27
N ARG A 244 4.23 24.34 8.60
CA ARG A 244 4.63 25.56 7.89
C ARG A 244 3.76 25.82 6.66
N LEU A 245 3.37 24.77 5.96
CA LEU A 245 2.54 24.86 4.74
C LEU A 245 1.12 25.37 5.02
N VAL A 246 0.57 25.11 6.22
CA VAL A 246 -0.74 25.68 6.63
C VAL A 246 -0.72 27.21 6.66
N GLU A 247 0.43 27.83 6.94
CA GLU A 247 0.58 29.28 7.04
C GLU A 247 1.05 29.92 5.71
N HIS A 248 1.31 29.12 4.67
CA HIS A 248 1.86 29.60 3.41
C HIS A 248 0.76 30.15 2.48
N GLU A 249 0.88 31.42 2.05
CA GLU A 249 -0.16 32.15 1.26
C GLU A 249 -0.52 31.48 -0.08
N ALA A 250 0.41 30.69 -0.66
CA ALA A 250 0.18 30.01 -1.93
C ALA A 250 -0.50 28.62 -1.76
N VAL A 251 -0.77 28.17 -0.55
CA VAL A 251 -1.37 26.87 -0.24
C VAL A 251 -2.81 27.08 0.24
N GLU A 252 -3.77 26.52 -0.47
CA GLU A 252 -5.18 26.63 -0.12
C GLU A 252 -5.59 25.59 0.94
N ARG A 253 -4.98 24.39 0.87
CA ARG A 253 -5.26 23.29 1.79
C ARG A 253 -4.02 22.43 2.00
N VAL A 254 -3.85 21.95 3.23
CA VAL A 254 -2.86 20.93 3.57
C VAL A 254 -3.58 19.69 4.06
N HIS A 255 -3.24 18.54 3.45
CA HIS A 255 -3.68 17.23 3.90
C HIS A 255 -2.54 16.57 4.66
N PHE A 256 -2.79 16.23 5.90
CA PHE A 256 -1.85 15.55 6.77
C PHE A 256 -2.61 14.80 7.87
N PRO A 257 -2.28 13.54 8.18
CA PRO A 257 -3.09 12.70 9.06
C PRO A 257 -3.32 13.22 10.48
N GLU A 258 -2.48 14.12 11.01
CA GLU A 258 -2.72 14.79 12.31
C GLU A 258 -3.70 15.95 12.25
N PHE A 259 -4.10 16.38 11.06
CA PHE A 259 -5.03 17.50 10.94
C PHE A 259 -6.48 17.00 10.96
N PRO A 260 -7.40 17.72 11.64
CA PRO A 260 -8.78 17.27 11.80
C PRO A 260 -9.54 17.00 10.50
N ALA A 261 -9.09 17.59 9.38
CA ALA A 261 -9.68 17.34 8.07
C ALA A 261 -9.42 15.93 7.55
N CYS A 262 -8.23 15.35 7.85
CA CYS A 262 -7.87 13.98 7.47
C CYS A 262 -8.17 12.96 8.59
N ASP A 263 -8.20 13.41 9.84
CA ASP A 263 -8.45 12.57 11.00
C ASP A 263 -9.54 13.18 11.92
N PRO A 264 -10.80 13.20 11.47
CA PRO A 264 -11.89 13.76 12.26
C PRO A 264 -12.22 12.94 13.52
N LYS A 265 -11.72 11.70 13.62
CA LYS A 265 -11.96 10.80 14.75
C LYS A 265 -10.81 10.76 15.76
N GLY A 266 -9.65 11.36 15.46
CA GLY A 266 -8.45 11.31 16.31
C GLY A 266 -7.82 9.91 16.35
N LEU A 267 -7.67 9.29 15.19
CA LEU A 267 -7.08 7.95 15.05
C LEU A 267 -5.56 7.95 15.17
N VAL A 268 -4.91 9.07 14.88
CA VAL A 268 -3.48 9.26 15.18
C VAL A 268 -3.28 9.33 16.70
N GLY A 269 -2.46 8.42 17.22
CA GLY A 269 -2.26 8.23 18.66
C GLY A 269 -3.09 7.07 19.26
N THR A 270 -4.05 6.54 18.52
CA THR A 270 -4.87 5.38 18.93
C THR A 270 -4.73 4.21 17.95
N GLN A 271 -5.17 4.37 16.72
CA GLN A 271 -5.02 3.40 15.64
C GLN A 271 -3.62 3.47 15.00
N MET A 272 -3.18 4.69 14.66
CA MET A 272 -1.85 4.94 14.13
C MET A 272 -0.92 5.53 15.21
N ARG A 273 0.32 5.05 15.30
CA ARG A 273 1.34 5.52 16.26
C ARG A 273 1.94 6.88 15.88
N GLY A 274 1.64 7.39 14.70
CA GLY A 274 2.10 8.68 14.18
C GLY A 274 1.52 8.98 12.81
N PRO A 275 1.67 10.21 12.29
CA PRO A 275 0.98 10.67 11.07
C PRO A 275 1.60 10.15 9.77
N GLY A 276 2.78 9.55 9.81
CA GLY A 276 3.51 9.14 8.63
C GLY A 276 4.27 10.27 7.94
N ALA A 277 4.82 9.95 6.77
CA ALA A 277 5.75 10.83 6.05
C ALA A 277 5.21 11.36 4.71
N MET A 278 3.90 11.26 4.50
CA MET A 278 3.21 11.84 3.35
C MET A 278 2.60 13.17 3.73
N VAL A 279 2.72 14.16 2.84
CA VAL A 279 2.01 15.46 2.91
C VAL A 279 1.37 15.70 1.56
N ALA A 280 0.12 16.15 1.51
CA ALA A 280 -0.43 16.65 0.26
C ALA A 280 -0.91 18.09 0.45
N ILE A 281 -0.77 18.89 -0.61
CA ILE A 281 -1.16 20.31 -0.61
C ILE A 281 -2.00 20.61 -1.84
N ASP A 282 -3.00 21.46 -1.67
CA ASP A 282 -3.73 22.05 -2.79
C ASP A 282 -3.23 23.48 -2.99
N VAL A 283 -2.83 23.79 -4.23
CA VAL A 283 -2.33 25.11 -4.60
C VAL A 283 -3.33 25.87 -5.50
N GLY A 284 -4.55 25.33 -5.67
CA GLY A 284 -5.69 25.92 -6.34
C GLY A 284 -5.94 25.41 -7.75
N ASP A 285 -4.94 25.41 -8.63
CA ASP A 285 -5.12 25.02 -10.03
C ASP A 285 -3.95 24.19 -10.60
N ALA A 286 -4.17 23.59 -11.78
CA ALA A 286 -3.21 22.72 -12.46
C ALA A 286 -1.94 23.45 -12.95
N ASP A 287 -2.09 24.70 -13.40
CA ASP A 287 -0.97 25.46 -13.93
C ASP A 287 0.02 25.78 -12.80
N LYS A 288 -0.50 26.18 -11.65
CA LYS A 288 0.29 26.45 -10.46
C LYS A 288 0.93 25.17 -9.90
N ALA A 289 0.18 24.07 -9.84
CA ALA A 289 0.72 22.77 -9.43
C ALA A 289 1.87 22.33 -10.34
N SER A 290 1.71 22.46 -11.65
CA SER A 290 2.76 22.18 -12.64
C SER A 290 3.98 23.08 -12.45
N GLN A 291 3.77 24.38 -12.26
CA GLN A 291 4.83 25.35 -12.01
C GLN A 291 5.62 25.02 -10.75
N VAL A 292 4.97 24.65 -9.65
CA VAL A 292 5.65 24.23 -8.42
C VAL A 292 6.51 23.00 -8.66
N MET A 293 5.97 21.96 -9.32
CA MET A 293 6.73 20.74 -9.64
C MET A 293 7.94 21.01 -10.53
N GLU A 294 7.83 21.93 -11.47
CA GLU A 294 8.93 22.29 -12.39
C GLU A 294 9.96 23.19 -11.74
N SER A 295 9.62 23.86 -10.62
CA SER A 295 10.47 24.83 -9.94
C SER A 295 11.29 24.26 -8.78
N VAL A 296 10.93 23.11 -8.23
CA VAL A 296 11.70 22.44 -7.17
C VAL A 296 13.08 22.02 -7.70
N GLN A 297 14.10 22.09 -6.85
CA GLN A 297 15.50 21.81 -7.18
C GLN A 297 16.09 20.66 -6.37
N LEU A 298 15.66 20.46 -5.14
CA LEU A 298 16.09 19.38 -4.25
C LEU A 298 15.10 18.22 -4.28
N MET A 299 13.80 18.52 -4.17
CA MET A 299 12.77 17.52 -4.32
C MET A 299 12.76 16.97 -5.73
N THR A 300 12.55 15.68 -5.90
CA THR A 300 12.51 15.05 -7.22
C THR A 300 11.06 14.97 -7.74
N PRO A 301 10.72 15.64 -8.86
CA PRO A 301 9.44 15.45 -9.53
C PRO A 301 9.34 14.03 -10.10
N ALA A 302 8.66 13.14 -9.41
CA ALA A 302 8.53 11.74 -9.80
C ALA A 302 7.32 11.06 -9.18
N VAL A 303 6.81 10.05 -9.86
CA VAL A 303 5.84 9.11 -9.26
C VAL A 303 6.54 8.22 -8.23
N SER A 304 5.78 7.47 -7.46
CA SER A 304 6.21 6.65 -6.34
C SER A 304 6.26 7.41 -5.01
N LEU A 305 6.81 6.80 -3.97
CA LEU A 305 6.93 7.34 -2.61
C LEU A 305 7.81 6.44 -1.74
N GLY A 306 8.15 6.92 -0.56
CA GLY A 306 8.73 6.10 0.50
C GLY A 306 10.19 5.78 0.35
N SER A 307 10.93 6.48 -0.54
CA SER A 307 12.37 6.40 -0.65
C SER A 307 13.08 7.32 0.35
N THR A 308 14.41 7.27 0.37
CA THR A 308 15.26 8.14 1.20
C THR A 308 15.28 9.58 0.72
N ASP A 309 14.98 9.81 -0.56
CA ASP A 309 14.85 11.11 -1.22
C ASP A 309 13.39 11.58 -1.23
N THR A 310 13.18 12.88 -1.14
CA THR A 310 11.85 13.49 -1.18
C THR A 310 11.33 13.56 -2.61
N LEU A 311 10.14 12.98 -2.82
CA LEU A 311 9.47 12.98 -4.12
C LEU A 311 8.23 13.88 -4.08
N ILE A 312 8.00 14.63 -5.16
CA ILE A 312 6.78 15.42 -5.37
C ILE A 312 6.09 15.00 -6.66
N GLN A 313 4.76 14.86 -6.63
CA GLN A 313 3.97 14.51 -7.81
C GLN A 313 2.63 15.21 -7.84
N HIS A 314 2.04 15.29 -9.05
CA HIS A 314 0.69 15.75 -9.34
C HIS A 314 -0.24 14.53 -9.54
N PRO A 315 -1.06 14.14 -8.54
CA PRO A 315 -1.86 12.93 -8.62
C PRO A 315 -2.82 12.90 -9.81
N ALA A 316 -3.57 13.99 -10.05
CA ALA A 316 -4.58 14.06 -11.10
C ALA A 316 -4.03 13.85 -12.52
N LEU A 317 -2.81 14.33 -12.80
CA LEU A 317 -2.17 14.19 -14.11
C LEU A 317 -1.33 12.92 -14.25
N LEU A 318 -1.00 12.22 -13.16
CA LEU A 318 -0.10 11.06 -13.17
C LEU A 318 -0.78 9.80 -12.62
N THR A 319 -0.76 9.60 -11.32
CA THR A 319 -1.16 8.31 -10.71
C THR A 319 -2.67 8.05 -10.72
N HIS A 320 -3.50 9.08 -10.86
CA HIS A 320 -4.97 8.99 -10.94
C HIS A 320 -5.51 9.41 -12.30
N GLN A 321 -4.63 9.53 -13.32
CA GLN A 321 -5.03 9.95 -14.67
C GLN A 321 -6.03 8.99 -15.32
N LEU A 322 -5.97 7.70 -15.00
CA LEU A 322 -6.85 6.69 -15.55
C LEU A 322 -8.27 6.69 -14.93
N MET A 323 -8.48 7.38 -13.83
CA MET A 323 -9.79 7.58 -13.25
C MET A 323 -10.59 8.58 -14.09
N ASP A 324 -11.89 8.35 -14.23
CA ASP A 324 -12.77 9.35 -14.81
C ASP A 324 -12.95 10.57 -13.88
N GLU A 325 -13.53 11.64 -14.38
CA GLU A 325 -13.64 12.90 -13.64
C GLU A 325 -14.54 12.77 -12.40
N GLU A 326 -15.64 11.99 -12.48
CA GLU A 326 -16.53 11.71 -11.36
C GLU A 326 -15.80 10.95 -10.26
N ALA A 327 -15.02 9.92 -10.61
CA ALA A 327 -14.22 9.17 -9.68
C ALA A 327 -13.09 10.00 -9.02
N LYS A 328 -12.50 10.97 -9.75
CA LYS A 328 -11.52 11.91 -9.17
C LYS A 328 -12.17 12.87 -8.18
N GLU A 329 -13.37 13.36 -8.50
CA GLU A 329 -14.14 14.25 -7.61
C GLU A 329 -14.52 13.51 -6.32
N ASP A 330 -15.08 12.29 -6.44
CA ASP A 330 -15.39 11.41 -5.30
C ASP A 330 -14.16 11.08 -4.43
N ALA A 331 -12.99 10.93 -5.07
CA ALA A 331 -11.72 10.67 -4.39
C ALA A 331 -11.05 11.94 -3.84
N GLY A 332 -11.63 13.13 -4.01
CA GLY A 332 -11.04 14.41 -3.57
C GLY A 332 -9.74 14.77 -4.30
N VAL A 333 -9.54 14.30 -5.53
CA VAL A 333 -8.33 14.54 -6.33
C VAL A 333 -8.52 15.79 -7.18
N SER A 334 -8.19 16.95 -6.62
CA SER A 334 -8.26 18.23 -7.35
C SER A 334 -7.12 18.39 -8.36
N LEU A 335 -7.31 19.30 -9.32
CA LEU A 335 -6.25 19.66 -10.29
C LEU A 335 -5.11 20.50 -9.66
N GLY A 336 -5.33 21.09 -8.49
CA GLY A 336 -4.30 21.81 -7.74
C GLY A 336 -3.53 20.94 -6.75
N LEU A 337 -3.88 19.65 -6.63
CA LEU A 337 -3.30 18.76 -5.61
C LEU A 337 -1.88 18.31 -5.98
N LEU A 338 -0.96 18.53 -5.06
CA LEU A 338 0.40 18.00 -5.07
C LEU A 338 0.61 17.06 -3.89
N ARG A 339 1.22 15.91 -4.11
CA ARG A 339 1.56 14.95 -3.05
C ARG A 339 3.08 14.87 -2.89
N ILE A 340 3.55 15.05 -1.65
CA ILE A 340 4.95 15.04 -1.25
C ILE A 340 5.21 13.80 -0.39
N SER A 341 6.12 12.95 -0.83
CA SER A 341 6.67 11.85 -0.04
C SER A 341 7.97 12.32 0.57
N VAL A 342 7.94 12.64 1.85
CA VAL A 342 9.09 13.23 2.55
C VAL A 342 10.16 12.16 2.79
N GLY A 343 11.40 12.49 2.41
CA GLY A 343 12.59 11.66 2.58
C GLY A 343 13.36 11.99 3.86
N LEU A 344 14.69 11.86 3.79
CA LEU A 344 15.59 11.97 4.93
C LEU A 344 16.46 13.23 4.89
N GLU A 345 16.21 14.15 3.95
CA GLU A 345 16.91 15.41 3.82
C GLU A 345 16.63 16.33 5.02
N ALA A 346 17.48 17.33 5.22
CA ALA A 346 17.28 18.34 6.25
C ALA A 346 16.00 19.13 5.98
N VAL A 347 15.15 19.29 6.99
CA VAL A 347 13.85 19.96 6.84
C VAL A 347 13.99 21.42 6.34
N GLU A 348 15.05 22.12 6.71
CA GLU A 348 15.26 23.50 6.25
C GLU A 348 15.61 23.55 4.76
N ASP A 349 16.33 22.57 4.25
CA ASP A 349 16.64 22.49 2.83
C ASP A 349 15.39 22.18 2.00
N LEU A 350 14.56 21.24 2.47
CA LEU A 350 13.26 20.94 1.85
C LEU A 350 12.30 22.12 1.91
N TRP A 351 12.27 22.83 3.05
CA TRP A 351 11.42 24.01 3.17
C TRP A 351 11.84 25.10 2.19
N ASN A 352 13.14 25.42 2.14
CA ASN A 352 13.65 26.46 1.24
C ASN A 352 13.39 26.12 -0.23
N ASP A 353 13.47 24.84 -0.60
CA ASP A 353 13.17 24.38 -1.96
C ASP A 353 11.68 24.52 -2.29
N LEU A 354 10.80 24.13 -1.36
CA LEU A 354 9.37 24.21 -1.59
C LEU A 354 8.84 25.66 -1.53
N ASP A 355 9.32 26.47 -0.59
CA ASP A 355 8.92 27.86 -0.40
C ASP A 355 9.28 28.71 -1.64
N GLN A 356 10.50 28.53 -2.21
CA GLN A 356 10.88 29.21 -3.43
C GLN A 356 10.02 28.77 -4.64
N ALA A 357 9.66 27.48 -4.72
CA ALA A 357 8.83 26.97 -5.80
C ALA A 357 7.38 27.46 -5.70
N LEU A 358 6.81 27.51 -4.49
CA LEU A 358 5.48 28.06 -4.22
C LEU A 358 5.41 29.58 -4.44
N SER A 359 6.51 30.30 -4.22
CA SER A 359 6.61 31.77 -4.38
C SER A 359 6.96 32.18 -5.81
N ALA A 360 7.33 31.26 -6.70
CA ALA A 360 7.61 31.54 -8.10
C ALA A 360 6.36 32.12 -8.79
N ARG A 361 6.55 33.12 -9.66
CA ARG A 361 5.45 33.84 -10.36
C ARG A 361 5.39 33.43 -11.81
#